data_7be242bd500cf96da61e17f7ebde02b9
#
_entry.id   7be242bd500cf96da61e17f7ebde02b9
#
_cell.length_a   1.000
_cell.length_b   1.000
_cell.length_c   1.000
_cell.angle_alpha   90.00
_cell.angle_beta   90.00
_cell.angle_gamma   90.00
#
_symmetry.space_group_name_H-M   'P 1'
#
loop_
_entity.id
_entity.type
_entity.pdbx_description
1 polymer ?
#
loop_
_entity_poly.entity_id
_entity_poly.type
_entity_poly.pdbx_seq_one_letter_code
_entity_poly.pdbx_strand_id
1 'polypeptide(L)'
;MSILDSIQKTFQPQVPKTSSIVVVGTVAFDSIETPFGKSDRIIGGAATYISLAASYFNKNINLISVVGGDFPKEQILLMNARGVKTEGLQIIEDEKSFFWKGSYHLDMNTRDTLITDLNVLAGFDPKVPESYQDCDYLMLGNLTPTIQTTVINRLRHRPKLIVLDTMNFW
;
A
#
# COMPACT_ATOMS: atom_id res chain seq x y z
N MET A 1 -25.72 24.60 -34.52
CA MET A 1 -24.48 24.33 -33.77
C MET A 1 -23.48 25.38 -34.23
N SER A 2 -23.14 26.30 -33.34
CA SER A 2 -22.31 27.47 -33.68
C SER A 2 -20.84 27.05 -33.82
N ILE A 3 -20.08 27.79 -34.67
CA ILE A 3 -18.62 27.58 -34.82
C ILE A 3 -17.92 27.71 -33.45
N LEU A 4 -18.46 28.55 -32.57
CA LEU A 4 -17.97 28.71 -31.20
C LEU A 4 -18.13 27.44 -30.34
N ASP A 5 -19.24 26.69 -30.51
CA ASP A 5 -19.46 25.42 -29.79
C ASP A 5 -18.49 24.34 -30.27
N SER A 6 -18.11 24.37 -31.54
CA SER A 6 -17.11 23.44 -32.09
C SER A 6 -15.70 23.77 -31.61
N ILE A 7 -15.34 25.03 -31.48
CA ILE A 7 -14.03 25.49 -30.99
C ILE A 7 -13.89 25.20 -29.49
N GLN A 8 -14.92 25.43 -28.67
CA GLN A 8 -14.90 25.11 -27.25
C GLN A 8 -14.75 23.61 -26.98
N LYS A 9 -15.34 22.72 -27.83
CA LYS A 9 -15.16 21.27 -27.71
C LYS A 9 -13.75 20.80 -28.07
N THR A 10 -13.05 21.54 -28.95
CA THR A 10 -11.70 21.17 -29.42
C THR A 10 -10.61 21.64 -28.47
N PHE A 11 -10.88 22.63 -27.63
CA PHE A 11 -9.91 23.24 -26.68
C PHE A 11 -10.16 22.94 -25.20
N GLN A 12 -10.96 21.92 -24.86
CA GLN A 12 -10.89 21.41 -23.50
C GLN A 12 -9.56 20.68 -23.33
N PRO A 13 -8.63 21.17 -22.48
CA PRO A 13 -7.44 20.40 -22.17
C PRO A 13 -7.91 19.06 -21.61
N GLN A 14 -7.65 17.98 -22.34
CA GLN A 14 -7.82 16.63 -21.82
C GLN A 14 -6.84 16.53 -20.66
N VAL A 15 -7.33 16.70 -19.43
CA VAL A 15 -6.54 16.36 -18.24
C VAL A 15 -6.17 14.90 -18.43
N PRO A 16 -4.89 14.54 -18.56
CA PRO A 16 -4.50 13.15 -18.76
C PRO A 16 -5.11 12.35 -17.61
N LYS A 17 -5.90 11.32 -17.95
CA LYS A 17 -6.43 10.41 -16.93
C LYS A 17 -5.22 9.85 -16.18
N THR A 18 -5.03 10.31 -14.95
CA THR A 18 -3.95 9.77 -14.10
C THR A 18 -4.18 8.27 -13.95
N SER A 19 -3.19 7.48 -14.36
CA SER A 19 -3.25 6.03 -14.26
C SER A 19 -3.51 5.63 -12.80
N SER A 20 -4.40 4.66 -12.60
CA SER A 20 -4.70 4.15 -11.25
C SER A 20 -3.68 3.09 -10.86
N ILE A 21 -3.16 3.21 -9.65
CA ILE A 21 -2.24 2.24 -9.05
C ILE A 21 -2.93 1.63 -7.84
N VAL A 22 -3.03 0.32 -7.80
CA VAL A 22 -3.40 -0.41 -6.58
C VAL A 22 -2.12 -0.91 -5.92
N VAL A 23 -1.96 -0.60 -4.64
CA VAL A 23 -0.86 -1.05 -3.80
C VAL A 23 -1.42 -1.98 -2.73
N VAL A 24 -0.90 -3.19 -2.67
CA VAL A 24 -1.27 -4.21 -1.69
C VAL A 24 -0.04 -4.57 -0.88
N GLY A 25 -0.14 -4.62 0.42
CA GLY A 25 1.00 -4.95 1.27
C GLY A 25 0.73 -4.64 2.74
N THR A 26 1.74 -4.76 3.57
CA THR A 26 1.64 -4.46 4.98
C THR A 26 1.60 -2.95 5.24
N VAL A 27 0.72 -2.54 6.16
CA VAL A 27 0.77 -1.31 6.93
C VAL A 27 1.00 -1.73 8.38
N ALA A 28 2.07 -1.25 9.00
CA ALA A 28 2.64 -1.93 10.14
C ALA A 28 3.29 -0.98 11.15
N PHE A 29 3.71 -1.56 12.27
CA PHE A 29 4.72 -0.97 13.14
C PHE A 29 6.03 -1.76 13.05
N ASP A 30 7.13 -1.04 13.02
CA ASP A 30 8.47 -1.60 13.07
C ASP A 30 9.25 -1.08 14.28
N SER A 31 10.08 -1.94 14.89
CA SER A 31 11.13 -1.54 15.82
C SER A 31 12.47 -1.98 15.26
N ILE A 32 13.40 -1.05 15.19
CA ILE A 32 14.69 -1.26 14.54
C ILE A 32 15.81 -0.98 15.53
N GLU A 33 16.70 -1.96 15.67
CA GLU A 33 17.96 -1.81 16.38
C GLU A 33 19.11 -1.80 15.38
N THR A 34 20.06 -0.90 15.56
CA THR A 34 21.27 -0.80 14.75
C THR A 34 22.47 -0.52 15.64
N PRO A 35 23.71 -0.70 15.18
CA PRO A 35 24.90 -0.27 15.93
C PRO A 35 24.94 1.23 16.23
N PHE A 36 24.13 2.03 15.52
CA PHE A 36 24.13 3.49 15.60
C PHE A 36 22.95 4.06 16.39
N GLY A 37 21.97 3.23 16.75
CA GLY A 37 20.79 3.66 17.52
C GLY A 37 19.61 2.71 17.38
N LYS A 38 18.55 3.06 18.10
CA LYS A 38 17.30 2.29 18.14
C LYS A 38 16.12 3.20 17.86
N SER A 39 15.14 2.66 17.15
CA SER A 39 13.80 3.25 16.97
C SER A 39 12.77 2.23 17.38
N ASP A 40 11.82 2.63 18.19
CA ASP A 40 10.79 1.74 18.68
C ASP A 40 9.41 2.15 18.16
N ARG A 41 8.66 1.16 17.70
CA ARG A 41 7.27 1.27 17.26
C ARG A 41 7.01 2.45 16.29
N ILE A 42 7.85 2.55 15.26
CA ILE A 42 7.69 3.51 14.17
C ILE A 42 6.74 2.95 13.11
N ILE A 43 6.17 3.84 12.29
CA ILE A 43 5.35 3.43 11.15
C ILE A 43 6.21 2.69 10.13
N GLY A 44 5.77 1.49 9.78
CA GLY A 44 6.42 0.57 8.87
C GLY A 44 5.47 -0.02 7.85
N GLY A 45 5.94 -1.10 7.23
CA GLY A 45 5.17 -1.87 6.26
C GLY A 45 5.41 -1.46 4.81
N ALA A 46 5.49 -2.47 3.93
CA ALA A 46 5.80 -2.28 2.52
C ALA A 46 4.80 -1.36 1.81
N ALA A 47 3.49 -1.56 2.03
CA ALA A 47 2.47 -0.75 1.37
C ALA A 47 2.48 0.71 1.83
N THR A 48 2.84 0.99 3.08
CA THR A 48 3.03 2.36 3.57
C THR A 48 4.06 3.09 2.73
N TYR A 49 5.27 2.53 2.61
CA TYR A 49 6.37 3.18 1.90
C TYR A 49 6.15 3.22 0.39
N ILE A 50 5.63 2.15 -0.21
CA ILE A 50 5.28 2.11 -1.64
C ILE A 50 4.26 3.19 -1.97
N SER A 51 3.18 3.30 -1.19
CA SER A 51 2.11 4.28 -1.42
C SER A 51 2.62 5.71 -1.25
N LEU A 52 3.39 5.98 -0.20
CA LEU A 52 3.96 7.31 0.03
C LEU A 52 4.98 7.68 -1.04
N ALA A 53 5.86 6.77 -1.46
CA ALA A 53 6.81 7.01 -2.55
C ALA A 53 6.08 7.29 -3.87
N ALA A 54 5.08 6.46 -4.22
CA ALA A 54 4.26 6.65 -5.41
C ALA A 54 3.52 8.00 -5.41
N SER A 55 3.15 8.52 -4.23
CA SER A 55 2.41 9.79 -4.09
C SER A 55 3.17 11.03 -4.56
N TYR A 56 4.47 10.94 -4.72
CA TYR A 56 5.27 12.01 -5.33
C TYR A 56 5.08 12.11 -6.85
N PHE A 57 4.68 11.00 -7.50
CA PHE A 57 4.56 10.90 -8.95
C PHE A 57 3.11 10.77 -9.42
N ASN A 58 2.22 10.26 -8.57
CA ASN A 58 0.83 9.99 -8.91
C ASN A 58 -0.09 10.34 -7.72
N LYS A 59 -1.31 10.80 -8.01
CA LYS A 59 -2.33 11.13 -6.99
C LYS A 59 -3.52 10.16 -7.02
N ASN A 60 -3.46 9.09 -7.81
CA ASN A 60 -4.51 8.07 -7.91
C ASN A 60 -3.96 6.72 -7.42
N ILE A 61 -3.64 6.67 -6.13
CA ILE A 61 -3.08 5.49 -5.46
C ILE A 61 -4.16 4.91 -4.56
N ASN A 62 -4.37 3.61 -4.65
CA ASN A 62 -5.43 2.87 -3.99
C ASN A 62 -4.80 1.81 -3.10
N LEU A 63 -4.88 1.99 -1.78
CA LEU A 63 -4.25 1.10 -0.80
C LEU A 63 -5.19 -0.04 -0.42
N ILE A 64 -4.68 -1.28 -0.43
CA ILE A 64 -5.32 -2.46 0.13
C ILE A 64 -4.40 -3.04 1.21
N SER A 65 -4.87 -3.04 2.44
CA SER A 65 -4.13 -3.55 3.60
C SER A 65 -5.08 -3.81 4.78
N VAL A 66 -4.51 -4.17 5.92
CA VAL A 66 -5.23 -4.32 7.18
C VAL A 66 -4.40 -3.75 8.33
N VAL A 67 -5.07 -3.10 9.27
CA VAL A 67 -4.48 -2.61 10.53
C VAL A 67 -5.40 -2.91 11.70
N GLY A 68 -4.86 -2.90 12.90
CA GLY A 68 -5.64 -2.98 14.14
C GLY A 68 -6.14 -1.61 14.59
N GLY A 69 -6.99 -1.60 15.63
CA GLY A 69 -7.49 -0.37 16.26
C GLY A 69 -6.40 0.46 16.94
N ASP A 70 -5.21 -0.11 17.13
CA ASP A 70 -4.03 0.58 17.67
C ASP A 70 -3.27 1.42 16.63
N PHE A 71 -3.67 1.38 15.34
CA PHE A 71 -2.99 2.16 14.31
C PHE A 71 -3.41 3.63 14.35
N PRO A 72 -2.47 4.59 14.35
CA PRO A 72 -2.79 6.01 14.49
C PRO A 72 -3.64 6.54 13.34
N LYS A 73 -4.79 7.13 13.64
CA LYS A 73 -5.68 7.74 12.63
C LYS A 73 -5.01 8.87 11.88
N GLU A 74 -4.08 9.58 12.52
CA GLU A 74 -3.30 10.66 11.92
C GLU A 74 -2.46 10.18 10.74
N GLN A 75 -1.96 8.94 10.79
CA GLN A 75 -1.19 8.35 9.69
C GLN A 75 -2.09 8.02 8.50
N ILE A 76 -3.31 7.56 8.74
CA ILE A 76 -4.31 7.35 7.68
C ILE A 76 -4.67 8.69 7.03
N LEU A 77 -4.89 9.73 7.84
CA LEU A 77 -5.17 11.08 7.34
C LEU A 77 -3.99 11.64 6.52
N LEU A 78 -2.75 11.40 6.95
CA LEU A 78 -1.55 11.79 6.20
C LEU A 78 -1.49 11.09 4.84
N MET A 79 -1.76 9.79 4.77
CA MET A 79 -1.83 9.06 3.49
C MET A 79 -2.89 9.67 2.57
N ASN A 80 -4.09 9.93 3.10
CA ASN A 80 -5.18 10.55 2.32
C ASN A 80 -4.81 11.94 1.80
N ALA A 81 -4.17 12.77 2.63
CA ALA A 81 -3.67 14.10 2.23
C ALA A 81 -2.61 14.04 1.12
N ARG A 82 -1.89 12.93 1.02
CA ARG A 82 -0.92 12.66 -0.06
C ARG A 82 -1.55 12.12 -1.34
N GLY A 83 -2.86 11.84 -1.34
CA GLY A 83 -3.58 11.28 -2.49
C GLY A 83 -3.63 9.74 -2.51
N VAL A 84 -3.31 9.10 -1.39
CA VAL A 84 -3.49 7.66 -1.21
C VAL A 84 -4.92 7.42 -0.71
N LYS A 85 -5.74 6.73 -1.47
CA LYS A 85 -7.10 6.35 -1.08
C LYS A 85 -7.03 5.12 -0.18
N THR A 86 -7.71 5.18 0.95
CA THR A 86 -7.67 4.14 1.98
C THR A 86 -8.99 3.36 2.11
N GLU A 87 -9.84 3.38 1.09
CA GLU A 87 -11.10 2.62 1.05
C GLU A 87 -10.86 1.10 1.21
N GLY A 88 -9.74 0.59 0.68
CA GLY A 88 -9.32 -0.81 0.81
C GLY A 88 -8.53 -1.12 2.08
N LEU A 89 -8.33 -0.17 2.99
CA LEU A 89 -7.68 -0.39 4.27
C LEU A 89 -8.71 -0.88 5.29
N GLN A 90 -8.61 -2.15 5.69
CA GLN A 90 -9.45 -2.74 6.72
C GLN A 90 -8.92 -2.37 8.11
N ILE A 91 -9.81 -1.97 9.02
CA ILE A 91 -9.47 -1.67 10.42
C ILE A 91 -10.21 -2.69 11.29
N ILE A 92 -9.48 -3.48 12.08
CA ILE A 92 -10.02 -4.45 13.03
C ILE A 92 -9.84 -3.87 14.43
N GLU A 93 -10.89 -3.22 14.94
CA GLU A 93 -10.82 -2.37 16.14
C GLU A 93 -10.33 -3.11 17.39
N ASP A 94 -10.67 -4.39 17.56
CA ASP A 94 -10.35 -5.18 18.75
C ASP A 94 -9.02 -5.93 18.65
N GLU A 95 -8.27 -5.74 17.57
CA GLU A 95 -6.98 -6.41 17.34
C GLU A 95 -5.84 -5.41 17.23
N LYS A 96 -4.60 -5.93 17.26
CA LYS A 96 -3.38 -5.13 17.05
C LYS A 96 -2.94 -5.18 15.59
N SER A 97 -2.28 -4.12 15.16
CA SER A 97 -1.60 -4.06 13.87
C SER A 97 -0.40 -5.02 13.81
N PHE A 98 -0.02 -5.44 12.61
CA PHE A 98 1.22 -6.18 12.38
C PHE A 98 2.41 -5.43 12.96
N PHE A 99 3.28 -6.18 13.65
CA PHE A 99 4.49 -5.64 14.25
C PHE A 99 5.71 -6.49 13.90
N TRP A 100 6.78 -5.82 13.51
CA TRP A 100 8.06 -6.46 13.26
C TRP A 100 9.17 -5.76 14.06
N LYS A 101 10.11 -6.56 14.60
CA LYS A 101 11.33 -6.06 15.24
C LYS A 101 12.54 -6.75 14.65
N GLY A 102 13.53 -5.96 14.23
CA GLY A 102 14.79 -6.46 13.71
C GLY A 102 16.01 -5.74 14.26
N SER A 103 17.15 -6.45 14.21
CA SER A 103 18.47 -5.91 14.55
C SER A 103 19.35 -5.96 13.32
N TYR A 104 19.85 -4.82 12.89
CA TYR A 104 20.77 -4.70 11.76
C TYR A 104 22.22 -4.82 12.24
N HIS A 105 23.03 -5.49 11.45
CA HIS A 105 24.45 -5.62 11.68
C HIS A 105 25.20 -4.34 11.23
N LEU A 106 26.53 -4.31 11.47
CA LEU A 106 27.35 -3.13 11.16
C LEU A 106 27.35 -2.75 9.67
N ASP A 107 27.17 -3.73 8.79
CA ASP A 107 27.06 -3.54 7.34
C ASP A 107 25.73 -2.89 6.91
N MET A 108 24.77 -2.73 7.83
CA MET A 108 23.43 -2.18 7.60
C MET A 108 22.62 -2.90 6.50
N ASN A 109 23.09 -4.06 6.06
CA ASN A 109 22.45 -4.90 5.05
C ASN A 109 21.98 -6.23 5.63
N THR A 110 22.80 -6.84 6.47
CA THR A 110 22.46 -8.06 7.20
C THR A 110 21.60 -7.71 8.41
N ARG A 111 20.53 -8.47 8.64
CA ARG A 111 19.65 -8.26 9.79
C ARG A 111 19.15 -9.58 10.38
N ASP A 112 18.90 -9.59 11.67
CA ASP A 112 18.20 -10.63 12.39
C ASP A 112 16.77 -10.19 12.70
N THR A 113 15.80 -11.04 12.44
CA THR A 113 14.43 -10.83 12.91
C THR A 113 14.33 -11.27 14.36
N LEU A 114 13.96 -10.34 15.25
CA LEU A 114 13.79 -10.60 16.67
C LEU A 114 12.35 -10.95 17.03
N ILE A 115 11.38 -10.24 16.43
CA ILE A 115 9.94 -10.43 16.69
C ILE A 115 9.19 -10.28 15.37
N THR A 116 8.18 -11.12 15.19
CA THR A 116 7.18 -10.99 14.12
C THR A 116 5.82 -11.33 14.71
N ASP A 117 5.03 -10.32 15.03
CA ASP A 117 3.65 -10.47 15.51
C ASP A 117 2.70 -10.22 14.35
N LEU A 118 2.14 -11.28 13.80
CA LEU A 118 1.23 -11.17 12.64
C LEU A 118 -0.05 -10.42 12.99
N ASN A 119 -0.62 -10.61 14.18
CA ASN A 119 -1.84 -9.95 14.65
C ASN A 119 -2.94 -9.98 13.56
N VAL A 120 -3.53 -8.83 13.21
CA VAL A 120 -4.57 -8.73 12.15
C VAL A 120 -4.13 -9.31 10.80
N LEU A 121 -2.83 -9.38 10.52
CA LEU A 121 -2.32 -9.90 9.25
C LEU A 121 -2.51 -11.41 9.13
N ALA A 122 -2.58 -12.16 10.26
CA ALA A 122 -2.77 -13.61 10.26
C ALA A 122 -4.09 -14.03 9.60
N GLY A 123 -5.14 -13.23 9.79
CA GLY A 123 -6.48 -13.46 9.23
C GLY A 123 -6.81 -12.58 8.03
N PHE A 124 -5.83 -11.91 7.45
CA PHE A 124 -6.09 -10.92 6.39
C PHE A 124 -6.64 -11.56 5.12
N ASP A 125 -7.88 -11.24 4.81
CA ASP A 125 -8.53 -11.50 3.51
C ASP A 125 -8.72 -10.16 2.77
N PRO A 126 -7.92 -9.88 1.71
CA PRO A 126 -7.90 -8.58 1.06
C PRO A 126 -9.21 -8.29 0.33
N LYS A 127 -9.99 -7.33 0.80
CA LYS A 127 -11.16 -6.83 0.08
C LYS A 127 -10.71 -5.82 -0.98
N VAL A 128 -11.11 -6.06 -2.22
CA VAL A 128 -10.85 -5.15 -3.35
C VAL A 128 -12.10 -4.30 -3.56
N PRO A 129 -12.11 -3.02 -3.19
CA PRO A 129 -13.24 -2.12 -3.46
C PRO A 129 -13.58 -2.09 -4.95
N GLU A 130 -14.84 -1.86 -5.30
CA GLU A 130 -15.27 -1.82 -6.70
C GLU A 130 -14.53 -0.75 -7.49
N SER A 131 -14.27 0.40 -6.88
CA SER A 131 -13.49 1.51 -7.43
C SER A 131 -12.03 1.17 -7.76
N TYR A 132 -11.50 0.03 -7.23
CA TYR A 132 -10.12 -0.42 -7.44
C TYR A 132 -9.98 -1.55 -8.46
N GLN A 133 -11.09 -2.20 -8.82
CA GLN A 133 -11.09 -3.43 -9.63
C GLN A 133 -10.59 -3.25 -11.06
N ASP A 134 -10.61 -2.02 -11.59
CA ASP A 134 -10.18 -1.67 -12.94
C ASP A 134 -8.88 -0.84 -12.91
N CYS A 135 -7.91 -1.21 -12.08
CA CYS A 135 -6.65 -0.48 -11.96
C CYS A 135 -5.77 -0.67 -13.20
N ASP A 136 -4.99 0.37 -13.53
CA ASP A 136 -4.00 0.29 -14.61
C ASP A 136 -2.75 -0.49 -14.18
N TYR A 137 -2.32 -0.33 -12.93
CA TYR A 137 -1.13 -0.95 -12.35
C TYR A 137 -1.42 -1.57 -11.00
N LEU A 138 -0.81 -2.72 -10.74
CA LEU A 138 -0.90 -3.43 -9.46
C LEU A 138 0.51 -3.64 -8.90
N MET A 139 0.73 -3.16 -7.68
CA MET A 139 1.94 -3.42 -6.90
C MET A 139 1.59 -4.31 -5.71
N LEU A 140 2.13 -5.53 -5.73
CA LEU A 140 1.97 -6.53 -4.67
C LEU A 140 3.24 -6.51 -3.80
N GLY A 141 3.15 -5.86 -2.66
CA GLY A 141 4.22 -5.80 -1.67
C GLY A 141 4.34 -7.10 -0.88
N ASN A 142 5.12 -7.03 0.16
CA ASN A 142 5.48 -8.11 1.05
C ASN A 142 4.26 -8.77 1.74
N LEU A 143 3.71 -9.79 1.10
CA LEU A 143 2.62 -10.64 1.58
C LEU A 143 2.80 -12.07 1.06
N THR A 144 2.07 -13.02 1.64
CA THR A 144 2.12 -14.41 1.14
C THR A 144 1.62 -14.54 -0.29
N PRO A 145 2.15 -15.47 -1.08
CA PRO A 145 1.69 -15.71 -2.45
C PRO A 145 0.18 -15.97 -2.54
N THR A 146 -0.41 -16.58 -1.52
CA THR A 146 -1.86 -16.82 -1.45
C THR A 146 -2.64 -15.50 -1.43
N ILE A 147 -2.24 -14.55 -0.59
CA ILE A 147 -2.87 -13.22 -0.51
C ILE A 147 -2.68 -12.46 -1.83
N GLN A 148 -1.47 -12.48 -2.39
CA GLN A 148 -1.16 -11.82 -3.65
C GLN A 148 -2.01 -12.38 -4.80
N THR A 149 -2.14 -13.70 -4.90
CA THR A 149 -2.99 -14.38 -5.90
C THR A 149 -4.47 -14.05 -5.70
N THR A 150 -4.92 -13.99 -4.44
CA THR A 150 -6.30 -13.62 -4.12
C THR A 150 -6.66 -12.25 -4.65
N VAL A 151 -5.77 -11.25 -4.48
CA VAL A 151 -6.00 -9.91 -5.02
C VAL A 151 -6.09 -9.94 -6.55
N ILE A 152 -5.15 -10.61 -7.23
CA ILE A 152 -5.17 -10.71 -8.70
C ILE A 152 -6.51 -11.29 -9.19
N ASN A 153 -7.00 -12.35 -8.54
CA ASN A 153 -8.24 -13.02 -8.92
C ASN A 153 -9.51 -12.21 -8.60
N ARG A 154 -9.42 -11.20 -7.72
CA ARG A 154 -10.52 -10.30 -7.36
C ARG A 154 -10.60 -9.05 -8.24
N LEU A 155 -9.61 -8.82 -9.10
CA LEU A 155 -9.69 -7.74 -10.09
C LEU A 155 -10.62 -8.13 -11.23
N ARG A 156 -11.36 -7.17 -11.76
CA ARG A 156 -12.27 -7.37 -12.91
C ARG A 156 -11.49 -7.59 -14.20
N HIS A 157 -10.39 -6.87 -14.37
CA HIS A 157 -9.52 -6.95 -15.54
C HIS A 157 -8.04 -7.05 -15.11
N ARG A 158 -7.24 -7.69 -15.96
CA ARG A 158 -5.80 -7.76 -15.73
C ARG A 158 -5.18 -6.37 -15.90
N PRO A 159 -4.43 -5.87 -14.91
CA PRO A 159 -3.67 -4.62 -15.03
C PRO A 159 -2.66 -4.66 -16.17
N LYS A 160 -2.30 -3.50 -16.70
CA LYS A 160 -1.25 -3.33 -17.74
C LYS A 160 0.11 -3.85 -17.25
N LEU A 161 0.38 -3.68 -15.96
CA LEU A 161 1.59 -4.16 -15.31
C LEU A 161 1.25 -4.62 -13.88
N ILE A 162 1.79 -5.79 -13.53
CA ILE A 162 1.78 -6.31 -12.15
C ILE A 162 3.23 -6.41 -11.72
N VAL A 163 3.55 -5.75 -10.61
CA VAL A 163 4.87 -5.80 -9.97
C VAL A 163 4.71 -6.57 -8.65
N LEU A 164 5.63 -7.47 -8.38
CA LEU A 164 5.58 -8.40 -7.26
C LEU A 164 6.88 -8.29 -6.44
N ASP A 165 6.73 -8.16 -5.13
CA ASP A 165 7.79 -8.37 -4.16
C ASP A 165 7.68 -9.80 -3.62
N THR A 166 8.71 -10.61 -3.83
CA THR A 166 8.75 -12.02 -3.37
C THR A 166 9.32 -12.15 -1.96
N MET A 167 10.03 -11.13 -1.48
CA MET A 167 10.70 -11.09 -0.18
C MET A 167 11.49 -12.36 0.12
N ASN A 168 11.04 -13.20 1.06
CA ASN A 168 11.76 -14.39 1.53
C ASN A 168 11.22 -15.69 0.88
N PHE A 169 10.56 -15.62 -0.26
CA PHE A 169 9.96 -16.79 -0.94
C PHE A 169 10.76 -17.26 -2.17
N TRP A 170 12.07 -17.01 -2.17
CA TRP A 170 13.01 -17.52 -3.17
C TRP A 170 13.99 -18.51 -2.55
#